data_563f2958ce2df655a589537ccbf8a63a
#
_entry.id   563f2958ce2df655a589537ccbf8a63a
#
_cell.length_a   1.000
_cell.length_b   1.000
_cell.length_c   1.000
_cell.angle_alpha   90.00
_cell.angle_beta   90.00
_cell.angle_gamma   90.00
#
_symmetry.space_group_name_H-M   'P 1'
#
loop_
_entity.id
_entity.type
_entity.pdbx_description
1 polymer ?
#
loop_
_entity_poly.entity_id
_entity_poly.type
_entity_poly.pdbx_seq_one_letter_code
_entity_poly.pdbx_strand_id
1 'polypeptide(L)'
;MNLTDEVCAHIASTSFDDLDEFTVRRLKDRVLDSIGVIAAGVNAPMCNELYDLLKSYGTSEQSAAFYRGEKLDAPSAAMINSFMMRSYDFEAIEAENEGGKSSPAHISGTTVPTAFAVSERENANGRDFITALALGDDIAARLGAASGFSIYGGWDNTNTINGLGATVIAGKLIGLDERQMNNALGIDLNMLGGSMDNINYKTLSFKLPMALASRNAIFSADFAKAGMTATHDAFGGKKGYFFLFCGDEQKPELLTRDLGKKYYADVVVKPWSACRATHPSIDATMQIVQAHDIDPDEVDRIVIGVTPRTAQGFVGQPWAIGEEPQVCGAFSIVYTAALAVVYKCVRPEYMNRETMENDVVVRTIDKVEITPSLPPTEYQTANVRILMKDGTEYSARCETPKGDIYHSPLNRDELLEKFYKNMEFSGKLGRADADEIVQTVERLEDLKTVAELTNLFA
;
A
#
# COMPACT_ATOMS: atom_id res chain seq x y z
N MET A 1 -21.30 -16.61 -20.24
CA MET A 1 -20.35 -16.61 -19.11
C MET A 1 -20.58 -15.33 -18.38
N ASN A 2 -20.76 -15.32 -17.08
CA ASN A 2 -20.86 -14.08 -16.30
C ASN A 2 -19.43 -13.56 -15.96
N LEU A 3 -19.34 -12.35 -15.38
CA LEU A 3 -18.03 -11.72 -15.09
C LEU A 3 -17.17 -12.59 -14.17
N THR A 4 -17.77 -13.21 -13.16
CA THR A 4 -17.04 -14.05 -12.21
C THR A 4 -16.50 -15.32 -12.85
N ASP A 5 -17.28 -15.95 -13.76
CA ASP A 5 -16.83 -17.12 -14.51
C ASP A 5 -15.62 -16.80 -15.40
N GLU A 6 -15.63 -15.65 -16.10
CA GLU A 6 -14.51 -15.21 -16.94
C GLU A 6 -13.24 -15.01 -16.12
N VAL A 7 -13.35 -14.36 -14.96
CA VAL A 7 -12.24 -14.15 -14.01
C VAL A 7 -11.71 -15.49 -13.50
N CYS A 8 -12.59 -16.39 -13.06
CA CYS A 8 -12.19 -17.71 -12.52
C CYS A 8 -11.52 -18.59 -13.59
N ALA A 9 -12.01 -18.59 -14.82
CA ALA A 9 -11.38 -19.31 -15.92
C ALA A 9 -9.98 -18.76 -16.25
N HIS A 10 -9.82 -17.43 -16.26
CA HIS A 10 -8.52 -16.80 -16.42
C HIS A 10 -7.54 -17.18 -15.31
N ILE A 11 -7.96 -17.10 -14.03
CA ILE A 11 -7.13 -17.47 -12.88
C ILE A 11 -6.68 -18.93 -12.98
N ALA A 12 -7.60 -19.85 -13.32
CA ALA A 12 -7.31 -21.26 -13.41
C ALA A 12 -6.28 -21.58 -14.51
N SER A 13 -6.41 -20.93 -15.68
CA SER A 13 -5.60 -21.22 -16.87
C SER A 13 -4.23 -20.54 -16.87
N THR A 14 -4.03 -19.44 -16.11
CA THR A 14 -2.78 -18.68 -16.13
C THR A 14 -1.65 -19.38 -15.35
N SER A 15 -0.48 -19.42 -15.95
CA SER A 15 0.78 -19.93 -15.40
C SER A 15 1.86 -18.86 -15.40
N PHE A 16 3.03 -19.14 -14.82
CA PHE A 16 4.17 -18.23 -14.83
C PHE A 16 4.63 -17.87 -16.25
N ASP A 17 4.56 -18.81 -17.18
CA ASP A 17 5.02 -18.62 -18.55
C ASP A 17 4.12 -17.67 -19.37
N ASP A 18 2.95 -17.29 -18.84
CA ASP A 18 2.04 -16.31 -19.43
C ASP A 18 2.39 -14.87 -18.99
N LEU A 19 3.30 -14.70 -18.03
CA LEU A 19 3.71 -13.39 -17.54
C LEU A 19 4.88 -12.84 -18.34
N ASP A 20 4.81 -11.56 -18.73
CA ASP A 20 5.92 -10.90 -19.38
C ASP A 20 7.04 -10.51 -18.37
N GLU A 21 8.23 -10.30 -18.88
CA GLU A 21 9.43 -9.97 -18.08
C GLU A 21 9.26 -8.67 -17.29
N PHE A 22 8.56 -7.67 -17.83
CA PHE A 22 8.28 -6.41 -17.14
C PHE A 22 7.36 -6.63 -15.93
N THR A 23 6.34 -7.47 -16.07
CA THR A 23 5.43 -7.84 -14.97
C THR A 23 6.20 -8.54 -13.86
N VAL A 24 7.03 -9.55 -14.18
CA VAL A 24 7.85 -10.26 -13.20
C VAL A 24 8.81 -9.30 -12.48
N ARG A 25 9.50 -8.43 -13.22
CA ARG A 25 10.46 -7.49 -12.65
C ARG A 25 9.81 -6.53 -11.65
N ARG A 26 8.71 -5.88 -12.02
CA ARG A 26 8.04 -4.94 -11.12
C ARG A 26 7.39 -5.62 -9.91
N LEU A 27 7.00 -6.89 -10.02
CA LEU A 27 6.55 -7.68 -8.87
C LEU A 27 7.69 -7.88 -7.87
N LYS A 28 8.89 -8.26 -8.34
CA LYS A 28 10.08 -8.41 -7.49
C LYS A 28 10.45 -7.10 -6.79
N ASP A 29 10.42 -5.97 -7.49
CA ASP A 29 10.69 -4.65 -6.89
C ASP A 29 9.66 -4.29 -5.80
N ARG A 30 8.37 -4.61 -6.00
CA ARG A 30 7.33 -4.39 -4.99
C ARG A 30 7.43 -5.36 -3.81
N VAL A 31 7.80 -6.61 -4.05
CA VAL A 31 8.06 -7.58 -2.98
C VAL A 31 9.19 -7.08 -2.09
N LEU A 32 10.29 -6.60 -2.69
CA LEU A 32 11.40 -6.02 -1.94
C LEU A 32 10.98 -4.78 -1.14
N ASP A 33 10.25 -3.86 -1.78
CA ASP A 33 9.70 -2.69 -1.11
C ASP A 33 8.82 -3.09 0.08
N SER A 34 7.92 -4.06 -0.14
CA SER A 34 6.98 -4.54 0.90
C SER A 34 7.71 -5.13 2.11
N ILE A 35 8.74 -5.94 1.90
CA ILE A 35 9.57 -6.51 2.98
C ILE A 35 10.18 -5.38 3.82
N GLY A 36 10.74 -4.35 3.16
CA GLY A 36 11.31 -3.18 3.84
C GLY A 36 10.24 -2.34 4.57
N VAL A 37 9.06 -2.16 3.99
CA VAL A 37 7.96 -1.40 4.62
C VAL A 37 7.40 -2.14 5.85
N ILE A 38 7.27 -3.47 5.79
CA ILE A 38 6.89 -4.29 6.95
C ILE A 38 7.94 -4.15 8.06
N ALA A 39 9.25 -4.19 7.72
CA ALA A 39 10.33 -3.97 8.68
C ALA A 39 10.18 -2.64 9.41
N ALA A 40 9.97 -1.54 8.69
CA ALA A 40 9.75 -0.23 9.29
C ALA A 40 8.54 -0.21 10.24
N GLY A 41 7.49 -0.98 9.95
CA GLY A 41 6.27 -1.06 10.75
C GLY A 41 6.35 -1.94 12.01
N VAL A 42 7.41 -2.72 12.18
CA VAL A 42 7.47 -3.76 13.23
C VAL A 42 7.30 -3.22 14.65
N ASN A 43 7.81 -2.02 14.91
CA ASN A 43 7.73 -1.35 16.22
C ASN A 43 6.68 -0.22 16.24
N ALA A 44 5.86 -0.10 15.21
CA ALA A 44 4.82 0.92 15.14
C ALA A 44 3.71 0.69 16.18
N PRO A 45 2.98 1.74 16.59
CA PRO A 45 1.92 1.63 17.59
C PRO A 45 0.93 0.49 17.29
N MET A 46 0.54 -0.26 18.32
CA MET A 46 -0.36 -1.43 18.29
C MET A 46 0.15 -2.66 17.54
N CYS A 47 1.37 -2.67 17.00
CA CYS A 47 1.89 -3.86 16.31
C CYS A 47 2.29 -4.98 17.28
N ASN A 48 2.83 -4.64 18.44
CA ASN A 48 3.14 -5.62 19.49
C ASN A 48 1.86 -6.16 20.11
N GLU A 49 0.95 -5.28 20.47
CA GLU A 49 -0.33 -5.63 21.10
C GLU A 49 -1.19 -6.54 20.20
N LEU A 50 -1.24 -6.24 18.89
CA LEU A 50 -1.94 -7.10 17.94
C LEU A 50 -1.25 -8.46 17.81
N TYR A 51 0.07 -8.48 17.72
CA TYR A 51 0.82 -9.73 17.64
C TYR A 51 0.56 -10.62 18.86
N ASP A 52 0.66 -10.07 20.08
CA ASP A 52 0.41 -10.78 21.33
C ASP A 52 -1.06 -11.28 21.42
N LEU A 53 -2.01 -10.44 20.96
CA LEU A 53 -3.41 -10.82 20.90
C LEU A 53 -3.64 -12.01 19.98
N LEU A 54 -3.07 -12.01 18.78
CA LEU A 54 -3.19 -13.12 17.82
C LEU A 54 -2.59 -14.41 18.40
N LYS A 55 -1.42 -14.34 19.05
CA LYS A 55 -0.82 -15.48 19.75
C LYS A 55 -1.74 -16.03 20.82
N SER A 56 -2.44 -15.17 21.57
CA SER A 56 -3.33 -15.59 22.66
C SER A 56 -4.53 -16.42 22.22
N TYR A 57 -4.93 -16.33 20.95
CA TYR A 57 -6.00 -17.15 20.38
C TYR A 57 -5.57 -18.58 20.09
N GLY A 58 -4.31 -18.90 20.22
CA GLY A 58 -3.71 -20.16 19.81
C GLY A 58 -3.31 -20.13 18.35
N THR A 59 -2.22 -20.80 18.01
CA THR A 59 -1.67 -20.77 16.66
C THR A 59 -1.08 -22.11 16.25
N SER A 60 -1.04 -22.39 14.95
CA SER A 60 -0.23 -23.42 14.32
C SER A 60 0.92 -22.76 13.58
N GLU A 61 2.13 -23.32 13.66
CA GLU A 61 3.35 -22.77 13.08
C GLU A 61 3.37 -22.94 11.54
N GLN A 62 2.51 -22.19 10.82
CA GLN A 62 2.36 -22.30 9.38
C GLN A 62 3.17 -21.27 8.59
N SER A 63 3.19 -20.02 9.07
CA SER A 63 3.72 -18.89 8.30
C SER A 63 4.39 -17.86 9.20
N ALA A 64 5.46 -17.24 8.73
CA ALA A 64 6.25 -16.29 9.48
C ALA A 64 5.48 -14.99 9.81
N ALA A 65 5.50 -14.61 11.08
CA ALA A 65 5.25 -13.24 11.48
C ALA A 65 6.60 -12.49 11.34
N PHE A 66 6.70 -11.64 10.32
CA PHE A 66 7.97 -11.04 9.92
C PHE A 66 8.65 -10.27 11.06
N TYR A 67 9.94 -10.52 11.24
CA TYR A 67 10.79 -9.89 12.26
C TYR A 67 10.37 -10.18 13.72
N ARG A 68 9.59 -11.25 13.94
CA ARG A 68 9.12 -11.67 15.27
C ARG A 68 9.80 -12.92 15.80
N GLY A 69 10.52 -13.65 14.95
CA GLY A 69 11.22 -14.89 15.32
C GLY A 69 10.29 -16.09 15.51
N GLU A 70 9.03 -16.01 15.10
CA GLU A 70 8.02 -17.04 15.32
C GLU A 70 7.06 -17.16 14.12
N LYS A 71 6.43 -18.33 14.03
CA LYS A 71 5.35 -18.59 13.07
C LYS A 71 3.98 -18.56 13.75
N LEU A 72 2.99 -18.10 13.01
CA LEU A 72 1.57 -18.14 13.37
C LEU A 72 0.81 -19.01 12.37
N ASP A 73 -0.50 -19.24 12.59
CA ASP A 73 -1.36 -19.69 11.51
C ASP A 73 -1.34 -18.68 10.36
N ALA A 74 -1.53 -19.15 9.12
CA ALA A 74 -1.38 -18.31 7.95
C ALA A 74 -2.29 -17.06 7.94
N PRO A 75 -3.59 -17.16 8.35
CA PRO A 75 -4.45 -15.98 8.49
C PRO A 75 -3.90 -14.94 9.48
N SER A 76 -3.42 -15.36 10.63
CA SER A 76 -2.84 -14.46 11.66
C SER A 76 -1.52 -13.85 11.20
N ALA A 77 -0.64 -14.62 10.53
CA ALA A 77 0.60 -14.13 9.96
C ALA A 77 0.33 -13.07 8.87
N ALA A 78 -0.60 -13.34 7.95
CA ALA A 78 -1.01 -12.36 6.94
C ALA A 78 -1.54 -11.07 7.58
N MET A 79 -2.38 -11.21 8.61
CA MET A 79 -2.97 -10.06 9.31
C MET A 79 -1.92 -9.17 9.96
N ILE A 80 -0.99 -9.73 10.73
CA ILE A 80 0.03 -8.92 11.43
C ILE A 80 1.01 -8.29 10.45
N ASN A 81 1.46 -9.01 9.41
CA ASN A 81 2.37 -8.50 8.40
C ASN A 81 1.73 -7.34 7.62
N SER A 82 0.46 -7.46 7.25
CA SER A 82 -0.31 -6.40 6.59
C SER A 82 -0.52 -5.18 7.50
N PHE A 83 -0.80 -5.39 8.79
CA PHE A 83 -0.96 -4.32 9.78
C PHE A 83 0.34 -3.54 9.98
N MET A 84 1.48 -4.24 10.07
CA MET A 84 2.79 -3.61 10.11
C MET A 84 3.08 -2.82 8.83
N MET A 85 2.78 -3.39 7.67
CA MET A 85 2.99 -2.74 6.38
C MET A 85 2.22 -1.42 6.23
N ARG A 86 0.99 -1.37 6.72
CA ARG A 86 0.13 -0.16 6.68
C ARG A 86 0.59 0.96 7.59
N SER A 87 1.48 0.69 8.55
CA SER A 87 1.73 1.54 9.72
C SER A 87 2.15 2.97 9.40
N TYR A 88 2.97 3.20 8.37
CA TYR A 88 3.49 4.53 8.03
C TYR A 88 2.98 5.07 6.69
N ASP A 89 1.96 4.44 6.14
CA ASP A 89 1.29 4.85 4.88
C ASP A 89 2.27 5.07 3.70
N PHE A 90 3.28 4.21 3.56
CA PHE A 90 4.24 4.33 2.44
C PHE A 90 4.57 3.02 1.72
N GLU A 91 3.70 2.04 1.82
CA GLU A 91 3.58 0.92 0.91
C GLU A 91 3.22 1.40 -0.50
N ALA A 92 3.40 0.54 -1.51
CA ALA A 92 3.06 0.87 -2.89
C ALA A 92 1.57 1.26 -3.04
N ILE A 93 1.29 2.15 -3.98
CA ILE A 93 -0.04 2.77 -4.18
C ILE A 93 -0.29 3.08 -5.66
N GLU A 94 -1.49 3.56 -6.00
CA GLU A 94 -1.93 3.96 -7.33
C GLU A 94 -2.04 2.77 -8.27
N ALA A 95 -3.14 2.03 -8.18
CA ALA A 95 -3.43 0.94 -9.11
C ALA A 95 -3.49 1.45 -10.54
N GLU A 96 -2.70 0.83 -11.42
CA GLU A 96 -2.75 1.09 -12.84
C GLU A 96 -4.10 0.69 -13.42
N ASN A 97 -4.57 1.45 -14.40
CA ASN A 97 -5.74 1.10 -15.20
C ASN A 97 -5.50 1.42 -16.66
N GLU A 98 -6.51 1.14 -17.50
CA GLU A 98 -6.42 1.35 -18.94
C GLU A 98 -6.00 2.78 -19.32
N GLY A 99 -5.11 2.89 -20.30
CA GLY A 99 -4.63 4.17 -20.81
C GLY A 99 -3.60 4.87 -19.93
N GLY A 100 -2.92 4.13 -19.04
CA GLY A 100 -1.87 4.68 -18.17
C GLY A 100 -2.42 5.61 -17.07
N LYS A 101 -3.72 5.58 -16.82
CA LYS A 101 -4.33 6.22 -15.67
C LYS A 101 -4.10 5.37 -14.44
N SER A 102 -4.25 5.98 -13.27
CA SER A 102 -4.21 5.27 -11.99
C SER A 102 -5.41 5.66 -11.12
N SER A 103 -5.71 4.84 -10.15
CA SER A 103 -6.70 5.10 -9.11
C SER A 103 -6.08 4.86 -7.74
N PRO A 104 -6.49 5.62 -6.69
CA PRO A 104 -6.00 5.37 -5.36
C PRO A 104 -6.26 3.92 -4.94
N ALA A 105 -5.19 3.23 -4.58
CA ALA A 105 -5.22 1.86 -4.08
C ALA A 105 -3.98 1.63 -3.20
N HIS A 106 -3.97 0.54 -2.47
CA HIS A 106 -2.86 0.08 -1.65
C HIS A 106 -2.81 -1.45 -1.80
N ILE A 107 -2.75 -1.93 -3.06
CA ILE A 107 -2.94 -3.35 -3.36
C ILE A 107 -1.90 -4.19 -2.65
N SER A 108 -0.62 -3.84 -2.80
CA SER A 108 0.50 -4.59 -2.24
C SER A 108 0.42 -4.78 -0.72
N GLY A 109 -0.20 -3.84 0.01
CA GLY A 109 -0.37 -3.94 1.46
C GLY A 109 -1.27 -5.09 1.92
N THR A 110 -2.20 -5.51 1.07
CA THR A 110 -3.08 -6.65 1.31
C THR A 110 -2.54 -7.92 0.63
N THR A 111 -2.12 -7.80 -0.63
CA THR A 111 -1.82 -8.95 -1.48
C THR A 111 -0.48 -9.60 -1.16
N VAL A 112 0.57 -8.82 -0.91
CA VAL A 112 1.91 -9.36 -0.61
C VAL A 112 1.94 -10.15 0.70
N PRO A 113 1.41 -9.65 1.84
CA PRO A 113 1.31 -10.44 3.07
C PRO A 113 0.50 -11.72 2.91
N THR A 114 -0.61 -11.69 2.15
CA THR A 114 -1.41 -12.87 1.84
C THR A 114 -0.63 -13.88 1.01
N ALA A 115 0.08 -13.42 -0.03
CA ALA A 115 0.88 -14.28 -0.89
C ALA A 115 1.99 -15.00 -0.10
N PHE A 116 2.71 -14.30 0.76
CA PHE A 116 3.72 -14.90 1.62
C PHE A 116 3.15 -15.94 2.57
N ALA A 117 2.08 -15.58 3.28
CA ALA A 117 1.51 -16.45 4.29
C ALA A 117 0.98 -17.77 3.70
N VAL A 118 0.27 -17.70 2.58
CA VAL A 118 -0.26 -18.90 1.92
C VAL A 118 0.85 -19.70 1.23
N SER A 119 1.80 -19.02 0.57
CA SER A 119 2.91 -19.72 -0.09
C SER A 119 3.78 -20.50 0.89
N GLU A 120 4.03 -19.94 2.07
CA GLU A 120 4.80 -20.65 3.10
C GLU A 120 4.04 -21.85 3.64
N ARG A 121 2.72 -21.70 3.95
CA ARG A 121 1.85 -22.80 4.38
C ARG A 121 1.79 -23.95 3.37
N GLU A 122 1.67 -23.63 2.09
CA GLU A 122 1.51 -24.61 1.01
C GLU A 122 2.86 -25.08 0.43
N ASN A 123 4.00 -24.60 0.94
CA ASN A 123 5.35 -24.85 0.39
C ASN A 123 5.46 -24.49 -1.10
N ALA A 124 4.84 -23.40 -1.52
CA ALA A 124 4.84 -22.96 -2.90
C ALA A 124 6.25 -22.52 -3.35
N ASN A 125 6.57 -22.74 -4.62
CA ASN A 125 7.80 -22.25 -5.23
C ASN A 125 7.66 -20.78 -5.65
N GLY A 126 8.79 -20.16 -6.06
CA GLY A 126 8.81 -18.75 -6.42
C GLY A 126 7.96 -18.42 -7.66
N ARG A 127 7.86 -19.33 -8.64
CA ARG A 127 7.02 -19.10 -9.84
C ARG A 127 5.53 -19.11 -9.49
N ASP A 128 5.09 -20.03 -8.64
CA ASP A 128 3.69 -20.07 -8.17
C ASP A 128 3.34 -18.83 -7.36
N PHE A 129 4.26 -18.38 -6.48
CA PHE A 129 4.11 -17.14 -5.72
C PHE A 129 3.94 -15.93 -6.65
N ILE A 130 4.83 -15.75 -7.63
CA ILE A 130 4.79 -14.63 -8.58
C ILE A 130 3.50 -14.68 -9.40
N THR A 131 3.09 -15.87 -9.87
CA THR A 131 1.86 -16.03 -10.66
C THR A 131 0.63 -15.65 -9.86
N ALA A 132 0.51 -16.15 -8.63
CA ALA A 132 -0.61 -15.85 -7.77
C ALA A 132 -0.68 -14.34 -7.43
N LEU A 133 0.46 -13.74 -7.10
CA LEU A 133 0.56 -12.31 -6.81
C LEU A 133 0.19 -11.46 -8.04
N ALA A 134 0.67 -11.81 -9.23
CA ALA A 134 0.31 -11.13 -10.48
C ALA A 134 -1.20 -11.14 -10.72
N LEU A 135 -1.83 -12.30 -10.56
CA LEU A 135 -3.28 -12.47 -10.75
C LEU A 135 -4.10 -11.67 -9.74
N GLY A 136 -3.75 -11.75 -8.46
CA GLY A 136 -4.49 -11.03 -7.43
C GLY A 136 -4.36 -9.51 -7.54
N ASP A 137 -3.16 -9.03 -7.84
CA ASP A 137 -2.91 -7.61 -8.08
C ASP A 137 -3.69 -7.10 -9.32
N ASP A 138 -3.69 -7.89 -10.40
CA ASP A 138 -4.42 -7.54 -11.63
C ASP A 138 -5.93 -7.44 -11.38
N ILE A 139 -6.52 -8.42 -10.69
CA ILE A 139 -7.96 -8.38 -10.37
C ILE A 139 -8.29 -7.22 -9.42
N ALA A 140 -7.47 -6.93 -8.41
CA ALA A 140 -7.66 -5.78 -7.54
C ALA A 140 -7.58 -4.45 -8.32
N ALA A 141 -6.59 -4.29 -9.20
CA ALA A 141 -6.45 -3.08 -10.01
C ALA A 141 -7.63 -2.88 -10.97
N ARG A 142 -8.08 -3.96 -11.64
CA ARG A 142 -9.26 -3.95 -12.51
C ARG A 142 -10.54 -3.62 -11.77
N LEU A 143 -10.74 -4.18 -10.56
CA LEU A 143 -11.86 -3.84 -9.69
C LEU A 143 -11.81 -2.37 -9.27
N GLY A 144 -10.64 -1.83 -8.94
CA GLY A 144 -10.46 -0.41 -8.67
C GLY A 144 -10.93 0.47 -9.82
N ALA A 145 -10.54 0.13 -11.05
CA ALA A 145 -10.97 0.84 -12.25
C ALA A 145 -12.48 0.65 -12.56
N ALA A 146 -12.99 -0.57 -12.34
CA ALA A 146 -14.38 -0.93 -12.66
C ALA A 146 -15.39 -0.38 -11.64
N SER A 147 -14.99 -0.21 -10.39
CA SER A 147 -15.88 0.19 -9.29
C SER A 147 -16.26 1.67 -9.29
N GLY A 148 -15.47 2.52 -9.96
CA GLY A 148 -15.60 3.98 -9.80
C GLY A 148 -15.20 4.46 -8.41
N PHE A 149 -14.33 3.73 -7.71
CA PHE A 149 -13.91 4.03 -6.34
C PHE A 149 -13.38 5.45 -6.18
N SER A 150 -13.78 6.08 -5.09
CA SER A 150 -13.28 7.38 -4.66
C SER A 150 -12.90 7.35 -3.18
N ILE A 151 -11.72 7.86 -2.83
CA ILE A 151 -11.26 8.03 -1.45
C ILE A 151 -12.17 8.92 -0.59
N TYR A 152 -13.10 9.63 -1.22
CA TYR A 152 -14.12 10.44 -0.57
C TYR A 152 -15.48 9.71 -0.47
N GLY A 153 -15.52 8.44 -0.91
CA GLY A 153 -16.62 7.51 -0.63
C GLY A 153 -16.58 7.02 0.82
N GLY A 154 -17.55 6.22 1.20
CA GLY A 154 -17.65 5.71 2.57
C GLY A 154 -16.78 4.50 2.86
N TRP A 155 -16.44 3.70 1.83
CA TRP A 155 -15.75 2.43 1.95
C TRP A 155 -14.24 2.55 1.78
N ASP A 156 -13.48 1.82 2.60
CA ASP A 156 -12.04 1.66 2.46
C ASP A 156 -11.72 0.57 1.42
N ASN A 157 -11.02 0.94 0.35
CA ASN A 157 -10.69 0.04 -0.74
C ASN A 157 -9.65 -1.03 -0.37
N THR A 158 -8.88 -0.82 0.68
CA THR A 158 -7.89 -1.80 1.13
C THR A 158 -8.51 -3.13 1.55
N ASN A 159 -9.81 -3.12 1.87
CA ASN A 159 -10.59 -4.33 2.08
C ASN A 159 -11.62 -4.57 0.96
N THR A 160 -12.41 -3.56 0.58
CA THR A 160 -13.51 -3.78 -0.37
C THR A 160 -13.06 -4.12 -1.80
N ILE A 161 -11.84 -3.78 -2.18
CA ILE A 161 -11.25 -4.08 -3.50
C ILE A 161 -10.11 -5.08 -3.35
N ASN A 162 -9.11 -4.75 -2.52
CA ASN A 162 -7.88 -5.54 -2.43
C ASN A 162 -8.13 -6.91 -1.76
N GLY A 163 -9.15 -7.04 -0.90
CA GLY A 163 -9.55 -8.30 -0.30
C GLY A 163 -9.92 -9.36 -1.35
N LEU A 164 -10.66 -8.97 -2.40
CA LEU A 164 -10.99 -9.88 -3.50
C LEU A 164 -9.74 -10.30 -4.30
N GLY A 165 -8.79 -9.37 -4.53
CA GLY A 165 -7.50 -9.71 -5.12
C GLY A 165 -6.68 -10.68 -4.25
N ALA A 166 -6.66 -10.46 -2.95
CA ALA A 166 -6.01 -11.37 -2.01
C ALA A 166 -6.68 -12.75 -1.98
N THR A 167 -8.03 -12.81 -2.12
CA THR A 167 -8.78 -14.08 -2.23
C THR A 167 -8.39 -14.84 -3.50
N VAL A 168 -8.13 -14.15 -4.62
CA VAL A 168 -7.58 -14.78 -5.83
C VAL A 168 -6.21 -15.39 -5.55
N ILE A 169 -5.32 -14.67 -4.85
CA ILE A 169 -4.00 -15.19 -4.47
C ILE A 169 -4.12 -16.46 -3.63
N ALA A 170 -4.88 -16.38 -2.54
CA ALA A 170 -5.05 -17.52 -1.65
C ALA A 170 -5.63 -18.72 -2.39
N GLY A 171 -6.68 -18.53 -3.17
CA GLY A 171 -7.31 -19.58 -3.95
C GLY A 171 -6.40 -20.21 -5.02
N LYS A 172 -5.58 -19.39 -5.71
CA LYS A 172 -4.61 -19.89 -6.70
C LYS A 172 -3.53 -20.75 -6.04
N LEU A 173 -2.97 -20.30 -4.92
CA LEU A 173 -1.90 -21.01 -4.21
C LEU A 173 -2.37 -22.32 -3.57
N ILE A 174 -3.62 -22.40 -3.07
CA ILE A 174 -4.17 -23.65 -2.52
C ILE A 174 -4.76 -24.58 -3.58
N GLY A 175 -4.70 -24.18 -4.85
CA GLY A 175 -5.17 -24.98 -5.99
C GLY A 175 -6.69 -25.15 -6.04
N LEU A 176 -7.46 -24.06 -5.90
CA LEU A 176 -8.91 -24.07 -6.15
C LEU A 176 -9.20 -24.25 -7.63
N ASP A 177 -10.21 -25.07 -7.95
CA ASP A 177 -10.79 -25.11 -9.29
C ASP A 177 -11.65 -23.86 -9.53
N GLU A 178 -12.12 -23.65 -10.78
CA GLU A 178 -12.93 -22.48 -11.18
C GLU A 178 -14.18 -22.32 -10.31
N ARG A 179 -14.87 -23.42 -9.98
CA ARG A 179 -16.06 -23.39 -9.15
C ARG A 179 -15.74 -23.05 -7.69
N GLN A 180 -14.65 -23.60 -7.15
CA GLN A 180 -14.20 -23.30 -5.81
C GLN A 180 -13.72 -21.84 -5.72
N MET A 181 -13.03 -21.32 -6.74
CA MET A 181 -12.62 -19.91 -6.81
C MET A 181 -13.84 -18.98 -6.82
N ASN A 182 -14.87 -19.29 -7.62
CA ASN A 182 -16.12 -18.53 -7.59
C ASN A 182 -16.74 -18.53 -6.18
N ASN A 183 -16.77 -19.70 -5.51
CA ASN A 183 -17.26 -19.77 -4.14
C ASN A 183 -16.41 -18.93 -3.17
N ALA A 184 -15.06 -18.95 -3.29
CA ALA A 184 -14.19 -18.16 -2.45
C ALA A 184 -14.47 -16.66 -2.57
N LEU A 185 -14.58 -16.15 -3.81
CA LEU A 185 -14.96 -14.76 -4.06
C LEU A 185 -16.33 -14.40 -3.50
N GLY A 186 -17.32 -15.30 -3.65
CA GLY A 186 -18.66 -15.12 -3.09
C GLY A 186 -18.72 -15.22 -1.56
N ILE A 187 -17.83 -15.98 -0.93
CA ILE A 187 -17.68 -16.04 0.54
C ILE A 187 -17.08 -14.73 1.03
N ASP A 188 -16.03 -14.23 0.37
CA ASP A 188 -15.32 -13.00 0.76
C ASP A 188 -16.24 -11.77 0.74
N LEU A 189 -17.22 -11.69 -0.16
CA LEU A 189 -18.25 -10.64 -0.16
C LEU A 189 -18.93 -10.41 1.20
N ASN A 190 -18.98 -11.44 2.06
CA ASN A 190 -19.58 -11.34 3.40
C ASN A 190 -18.61 -10.74 4.44
N MET A 191 -17.33 -10.53 4.06
CA MET A 191 -16.28 -10.07 4.96
C MET A 191 -15.63 -8.75 4.49
N LEU A 192 -16.10 -8.20 3.37
CA LEU A 192 -15.66 -6.90 2.86
C LEU A 192 -16.22 -5.76 3.72
N GLY A 193 -15.45 -4.71 3.88
CA GLY A 193 -15.87 -3.53 4.65
C GLY A 193 -14.72 -2.61 4.96
N GLY A 194 -14.92 -1.71 5.90
CA GLY A 194 -13.96 -0.69 6.31
C GLY A 194 -14.51 0.72 6.11
N SER A 195 -14.23 1.60 7.04
CA SER A 195 -14.69 2.99 7.01
C SER A 195 -13.54 3.93 6.70
N MET A 196 -13.72 4.83 5.74
CA MET A 196 -12.79 5.94 5.47
C MET A 196 -12.70 6.94 6.63
N ASP A 197 -13.64 6.93 7.55
CA ASP A 197 -13.59 7.79 8.75
C ASP A 197 -12.42 7.46 9.68
N ASN A 198 -11.87 6.25 9.60
CA ASN A 198 -10.63 5.92 10.32
C ASN A 198 -9.48 6.89 9.98
N ILE A 199 -9.40 7.33 8.72
CA ILE A 199 -8.40 8.31 8.26
C ILE A 199 -8.83 9.73 8.65
N ASN A 200 -10.11 10.07 8.50
CA ASN A 200 -10.65 11.41 8.84
C ASN A 200 -10.44 11.72 10.32
N TYR A 201 -10.69 10.74 11.21
CA TYR A 201 -10.48 10.87 12.65
C TYR A 201 -9.06 10.55 13.12
N LYS A 202 -8.16 10.19 12.19
CA LYS A 202 -6.74 9.93 12.48
C LYS A 202 -6.53 8.87 13.56
N THR A 203 -7.26 7.74 13.45
CA THR A 203 -7.22 6.63 14.42
C THR A 203 -6.30 5.50 13.94
N LEU A 204 -5.72 4.73 14.85
CA LEU A 204 -4.88 3.56 14.51
C LEU A 204 -5.67 2.47 13.77
N SER A 205 -6.99 2.47 13.90
CA SER A 205 -7.85 1.51 13.20
C SER A 205 -7.84 1.66 11.66
N PHE A 206 -7.24 2.74 11.10
CA PHE A 206 -7.02 2.84 9.66
C PHE A 206 -6.16 1.70 9.07
N LYS A 207 -5.40 0.99 9.92
CA LYS A 207 -4.62 -0.18 9.54
C LYS A 207 -5.46 -1.46 9.40
N LEU A 208 -6.60 -1.53 10.11
CA LEU A 208 -7.39 -2.75 10.23
C LEU A 208 -8.04 -3.22 8.92
N PRO A 209 -8.63 -2.36 8.06
CA PRO A 209 -9.26 -2.83 6.83
C PRO A 209 -8.30 -3.67 5.98
N MET A 210 -7.08 -3.21 5.78
CA MET A 210 -6.03 -3.92 5.05
C MET A 210 -5.65 -5.25 5.70
N ALA A 211 -5.42 -5.25 7.01
CA ALA A 211 -5.04 -6.43 7.78
C ALA A 211 -6.16 -7.49 7.81
N LEU A 212 -7.42 -7.05 7.98
CA LEU A 212 -8.59 -7.93 7.95
C LEU A 212 -8.79 -8.53 6.56
N ALA A 213 -8.57 -7.77 5.49
CA ALA A 213 -8.65 -8.26 4.12
C ALA A 213 -7.67 -9.41 3.87
N SER A 214 -6.40 -9.27 4.27
CA SER A 214 -5.39 -10.32 4.14
C SER A 214 -5.79 -11.61 4.87
N ARG A 215 -6.31 -11.49 6.10
CA ARG A 215 -6.81 -12.61 6.88
C ARG A 215 -8.05 -13.26 6.23
N ASN A 216 -9.05 -12.45 5.89
CA ASN A 216 -10.34 -12.88 5.40
C ASN A 216 -10.23 -13.60 4.05
N ALA A 217 -9.32 -13.14 3.19
CA ALA A 217 -9.01 -13.78 1.92
C ALA A 217 -8.60 -15.24 2.09
N ILE A 218 -7.75 -15.54 3.07
CA ILE A 218 -7.31 -16.91 3.37
C ILE A 218 -8.49 -17.74 3.90
N PHE A 219 -9.29 -17.21 4.83
CA PHE A 219 -10.50 -17.89 5.30
C PHE A 219 -11.48 -18.19 4.17
N SER A 220 -11.68 -17.24 3.24
CA SER A 220 -12.59 -17.41 2.11
C SER A 220 -12.15 -18.56 1.21
N ALA A 221 -10.85 -18.62 0.90
CA ALA A 221 -10.26 -19.69 0.12
C ALA A 221 -10.35 -21.06 0.83
N ASP A 222 -10.03 -21.11 2.13
CA ASP A 222 -10.10 -22.34 2.93
C ASP A 222 -11.54 -22.86 3.07
N PHE A 223 -12.53 -21.99 3.28
CA PHE A 223 -13.95 -22.38 3.31
C PHE A 223 -14.42 -22.95 1.97
N ALA A 224 -14.03 -22.33 0.85
CA ALA A 224 -14.34 -22.83 -0.48
C ALA A 224 -13.67 -24.19 -0.74
N LYS A 225 -12.41 -24.36 -0.32
CA LYS A 225 -11.69 -25.66 -0.39
C LYS A 225 -12.39 -26.74 0.43
N ALA A 226 -12.92 -26.38 1.60
CA ALA A 226 -13.68 -27.29 2.46
C ALA A 226 -15.08 -27.64 1.91
N GLY A 227 -15.52 -27.01 0.81
CA GLY A 227 -16.77 -27.32 0.13
C GLY A 227 -17.91 -26.34 0.45
N MET A 228 -17.66 -25.21 1.12
CA MET A 228 -18.68 -24.18 1.30
C MET A 228 -19.05 -23.56 -0.05
N THR A 229 -20.36 -23.41 -0.28
CA THR A 229 -20.90 -22.78 -1.50
C THR A 229 -21.31 -21.33 -1.26
N ALA A 230 -21.25 -20.51 -2.30
CA ALA A 230 -21.64 -19.11 -2.27
C ALA A 230 -22.47 -18.73 -3.49
N THR A 231 -22.62 -17.42 -3.73
CA THR A 231 -23.31 -16.90 -4.93
C THR A 231 -22.55 -17.31 -6.21
N HIS A 232 -23.31 -17.57 -7.28
CA HIS A 232 -22.74 -17.99 -8.57
C HIS A 232 -22.11 -16.86 -9.37
N ASP A 233 -22.36 -15.60 -9.01
CA ASP A 233 -21.78 -14.43 -9.66
C ASP A 233 -21.46 -13.40 -8.58
N ALA A 234 -20.24 -13.52 -8.04
CA ALA A 234 -19.76 -12.64 -6.97
C ALA A 234 -19.65 -11.19 -7.40
N PHE A 235 -19.29 -10.91 -8.65
CA PHE A 235 -19.12 -9.55 -9.14
C PHE A 235 -20.40 -8.95 -9.68
N GLY A 236 -21.00 -9.54 -10.75
CA GLY A 236 -22.11 -8.99 -11.50
C GLY A 236 -23.48 -9.44 -11.04
N GLY A 237 -23.56 -10.32 -10.04
CA GLY A 237 -24.83 -10.86 -9.53
C GLY A 237 -25.77 -9.77 -9.03
N LYS A 238 -27.07 -10.07 -8.98
CA LYS A 238 -28.12 -9.10 -8.56
C LYS A 238 -27.83 -8.41 -7.21
N LYS A 239 -27.10 -9.07 -6.33
CA LYS A 239 -26.63 -8.58 -5.02
C LYS A 239 -25.12 -8.84 -4.87
N GLY A 240 -24.38 -8.81 -5.98
CA GLY A 240 -22.94 -8.99 -6.03
C GLY A 240 -22.18 -7.71 -5.68
N TYR A 241 -20.88 -7.74 -5.90
CA TYR A 241 -19.95 -6.67 -5.54
C TYR A 241 -20.36 -5.29 -6.07
N PHE A 242 -20.65 -5.19 -7.38
CA PHE A 242 -21.00 -3.91 -7.99
C PHE A 242 -22.28 -3.30 -7.40
N PHE A 243 -23.26 -4.14 -7.05
CA PHE A 243 -24.47 -3.67 -6.39
C PHE A 243 -24.22 -3.20 -4.95
N LEU A 244 -23.35 -3.90 -4.20
CA LEU A 244 -23.16 -3.64 -2.77
C LEU A 244 -22.23 -2.45 -2.51
N PHE A 245 -21.19 -2.28 -3.32
CA PHE A 245 -20.08 -1.37 -3.00
C PHE A 245 -19.87 -0.26 -4.03
N CYS A 246 -20.51 -0.32 -5.21
CA CYS A 246 -20.28 0.63 -6.28
C CYS A 246 -21.52 1.50 -6.53
N GLY A 247 -21.29 2.74 -6.91
CA GLY A 247 -22.32 3.68 -7.31
C GLY A 247 -22.56 3.71 -8.82
N ASP A 248 -23.21 4.78 -9.30
CA ASP A 248 -23.61 4.93 -10.71
C ASP A 248 -22.44 5.06 -11.70
N GLU A 249 -21.21 5.37 -11.23
CA GLU A 249 -20.01 5.50 -12.07
C GLU A 249 -19.31 4.17 -12.36
N GLN A 250 -19.85 3.06 -11.89
CA GLN A 250 -19.29 1.74 -12.13
C GLN A 250 -19.21 1.37 -13.62
N LYS A 251 -18.17 0.62 -13.99
CA LYS A 251 -17.89 0.13 -15.34
C LYS A 251 -17.49 -1.34 -15.29
N PRO A 252 -18.42 -2.26 -15.03
CA PRO A 252 -18.12 -3.67 -14.78
C PRO A 252 -17.34 -4.35 -15.89
N GLU A 253 -17.47 -3.89 -17.15
CA GLU A 253 -16.77 -4.39 -18.32
C GLU A 253 -15.23 -4.21 -18.23
N LEU A 254 -14.75 -3.28 -17.40
CA LEU A 254 -13.31 -3.09 -17.18
C LEU A 254 -12.67 -4.25 -16.42
N LEU A 255 -13.45 -5.00 -15.65
CA LEU A 255 -12.97 -6.14 -14.89
C LEU A 255 -12.38 -7.24 -15.78
N THR A 256 -13.04 -7.52 -16.91
CA THR A 256 -12.65 -8.62 -17.80
C THR A 256 -12.01 -8.15 -19.12
N ARG A 257 -11.90 -6.84 -19.33
CA ARG A 257 -11.30 -6.29 -20.54
C ARG A 257 -9.84 -6.70 -20.67
N ASP A 258 -9.48 -7.34 -21.79
CA ASP A 258 -8.10 -7.75 -22.10
C ASP A 258 -7.41 -8.61 -21.02
N LEU A 259 -8.16 -9.46 -20.31
CA LEU A 259 -7.59 -10.45 -19.40
C LEU A 259 -6.50 -11.28 -20.10
N GLY A 260 -5.37 -11.48 -19.41
CA GLY A 260 -4.23 -12.26 -19.91
C GLY A 260 -3.35 -11.55 -20.94
N LYS A 261 -3.69 -10.32 -21.37
CA LYS A 261 -2.83 -9.52 -22.26
C LYS A 261 -1.95 -8.52 -21.52
N LYS A 262 -2.39 -8.08 -20.36
CA LYS A 262 -1.68 -7.18 -19.47
C LYS A 262 -2.08 -7.49 -18.02
N TYR A 263 -1.09 -7.44 -17.14
CA TYR A 263 -1.29 -7.62 -15.71
C TYR A 263 -1.06 -6.28 -15.01
N TYR A 264 -2.11 -5.72 -14.42
CA TYR A 264 -2.07 -4.46 -13.69
C TYR A 264 -1.64 -4.64 -12.24
N ALA A 265 -1.17 -3.57 -11.61
CA ALA A 265 -0.77 -3.58 -10.21
C ALA A 265 -0.59 -2.14 -9.71
N ASP A 266 -0.13 -1.96 -8.47
CA ASP A 266 0.35 -0.65 -8.00
C ASP A 266 1.52 -0.14 -8.85
N VAL A 267 1.45 1.14 -9.25
CA VAL A 267 2.45 1.78 -10.12
C VAL A 267 3.29 2.85 -9.43
N VAL A 268 3.06 3.07 -8.14
CA VAL A 268 3.82 4.03 -7.36
C VAL A 268 4.48 3.35 -6.17
N VAL A 269 5.80 3.36 -6.13
CA VAL A 269 6.59 3.04 -4.93
C VAL A 269 6.84 4.35 -4.20
N LYS A 270 6.23 4.54 -3.03
CA LYS A 270 6.33 5.79 -2.27
C LYS A 270 7.74 5.99 -1.70
N PRO A 271 8.44 7.10 -2.00
CA PRO A 271 9.73 7.42 -1.36
C PRO A 271 9.56 7.98 0.06
N TRP A 272 8.40 8.59 0.35
CA TRP A 272 8.12 9.30 1.59
C TRP A 272 7.09 8.58 2.46
N SER A 273 7.32 8.59 3.75
CA SER A 273 6.46 7.98 4.77
C SER A 273 5.25 8.87 5.08
N ALA A 274 4.35 8.96 4.10
CA ALA A 274 3.14 9.78 4.20
C ALA A 274 2.12 9.41 3.12
N CYS A 275 0.89 9.92 3.26
CA CYS A 275 -0.16 9.81 2.26
C CYS A 275 0.29 10.38 0.91
N ARG A 276 -0.01 9.68 -0.18
CA ARG A 276 0.37 10.10 -1.54
C ARG A 276 -0.06 11.53 -1.88
N ALA A 277 -1.18 11.99 -1.34
CA ALA A 277 -1.68 13.35 -1.54
C ALA A 277 -0.76 14.45 -0.97
N THR A 278 0.20 14.11 -0.09
CA THR A 278 1.21 15.05 0.43
C THR A 278 2.48 15.08 -0.42
N HIS A 279 2.73 14.05 -1.24
CA HIS A 279 3.98 13.90 -1.97
C HIS A 279 4.29 15.04 -2.96
N PRO A 280 3.31 15.61 -3.70
CA PRO A 280 3.62 16.74 -4.57
C PRO A 280 4.22 17.94 -3.82
N SER A 281 3.70 18.24 -2.62
CA SER A 281 4.21 19.31 -1.78
C SER A 281 5.57 18.96 -1.16
N ILE A 282 5.80 17.70 -0.78
CA ILE A 282 7.11 17.24 -0.29
C ILE A 282 8.15 17.40 -1.41
N ASP A 283 7.89 16.86 -2.60
CA ASP A 283 8.85 16.89 -3.71
C ASP A 283 9.16 18.31 -4.18
N ALA A 284 8.16 19.20 -4.28
CA ALA A 284 8.40 20.60 -4.60
C ALA A 284 9.23 21.30 -3.51
N THR A 285 8.98 21.01 -2.23
CA THR A 285 9.78 21.52 -1.11
C THR A 285 11.21 20.98 -1.18
N MET A 286 11.37 19.67 -1.43
CA MET A 286 12.68 19.02 -1.56
C MET A 286 13.52 19.60 -2.70
N GLN A 287 12.91 19.93 -3.85
CA GLN A 287 13.60 20.62 -4.95
C GLN A 287 14.22 21.94 -4.48
N ILE A 288 13.51 22.71 -3.67
CA ILE A 288 14.01 24.00 -3.16
C ILE A 288 15.16 23.78 -2.17
N VAL A 289 14.96 22.91 -1.16
CA VAL A 289 15.94 22.72 -0.08
C VAL A 289 17.20 21.93 -0.51
N GLN A 290 17.13 21.23 -1.66
CA GLN A 290 18.29 20.59 -2.28
C GLN A 290 19.10 21.56 -3.16
N ALA A 291 18.41 22.52 -3.79
CA ALA A 291 19.04 23.52 -4.64
C ALA A 291 19.64 24.70 -3.85
N HIS A 292 19.10 24.96 -2.66
CA HIS A 292 19.45 26.12 -1.83
C HIS A 292 19.66 25.67 -0.37
N ASP A 293 20.62 26.28 0.30
CA ASP A 293 20.86 26.04 1.73
C ASP A 293 19.86 26.87 2.56
N ILE A 294 18.67 26.29 2.76
CA ILE A 294 17.59 26.93 3.49
C ILE A 294 17.79 26.68 4.99
N ASP A 295 18.03 27.76 5.75
CA ASP A 295 17.96 27.74 7.20
C ASP A 295 16.48 27.89 7.62
N PRO A 296 15.89 26.90 8.33
CA PRO A 296 14.50 26.98 8.79
C PRO A 296 14.20 28.23 9.64
N ASP A 297 15.17 28.71 10.40
CA ASP A 297 15.01 29.92 11.23
C ASP A 297 14.95 31.21 10.40
N GLU A 298 15.55 31.25 9.22
CA GLU A 298 15.50 32.39 8.30
C GLU A 298 14.29 32.36 7.33
N VAL A 299 13.50 31.31 7.35
CA VAL A 299 12.23 31.25 6.60
C VAL A 299 11.21 32.19 7.27
N ASP A 300 10.57 33.06 6.48
CA ASP A 300 9.43 33.88 6.90
C ASP A 300 8.11 33.10 6.69
N ARG A 301 7.89 32.54 5.48
CA ARG A 301 6.66 31.86 5.12
C ARG A 301 6.88 30.77 4.06
N ILE A 302 6.09 29.68 4.13
CA ILE A 302 6.05 28.59 3.16
C ILE A 302 4.62 28.53 2.62
N VAL A 303 4.43 28.85 1.34
CA VAL A 303 3.11 28.86 0.68
C VAL A 303 2.99 27.65 -0.24
N ILE A 304 2.01 26.79 0.02
CA ILE A 304 1.77 25.55 -0.73
C ILE A 304 0.45 25.67 -1.49
N GLY A 305 0.54 25.79 -2.81
CA GLY A 305 -0.59 25.79 -3.71
C GLY A 305 -0.98 24.36 -4.09
N VAL A 306 -2.22 23.97 -3.82
CA VAL A 306 -2.81 22.68 -4.17
C VAL A 306 -4.22 22.86 -4.75
N THR A 307 -4.89 21.77 -5.14
CA THR A 307 -6.29 21.87 -5.59
C THR A 307 -7.23 22.21 -4.43
N PRO A 308 -8.41 22.80 -4.68
CA PRO A 308 -9.41 23.05 -3.64
C PRO A 308 -9.80 21.80 -2.87
N ARG A 309 -9.89 20.65 -3.55
CA ARG A 309 -10.23 19.36 -2.95
C ARG A 309 -9.14 18.86 -2.01
N THR A 310 -7.87 19.02 -2.36
CA THR A 310 -6.73 18.66 -1.52
C THR A 310 -6.65 19.56 -0.28
N ALA A 311 -6.84 20.88 -0.47
CA ALA A 311 -6.81 21.85 0.63
C ALA A 311 -7.93 21.63 1.67
N GLN A 312 -9.10 21.17 1.24
CA GLN A 312 -10.25 20.88 2.11
C GLN A 312 -10.27 19.43 2.62
N GLY A 313 -9.51 18.53 1.99
CA GLY A 313 -9.42 17.11 2.34
C GLY A 313 -8.66 16.85 3.64
N PHE A 314 -8.59 15.59 4.04
CA PHE A 314 -7.99 15.16 5.31
C PHE A 314 -6.49 15.50 5.45
N VAL A 315 -5.74 15.66 4.34
CA VAL A 315 -4.32 16.06 4.37
C VAL A 315 -4.11 17.57 4.46
N GLY A 316 -5.10 18.37 4.09
CA GLY A 316 -5.05 19.84 4.10
C GLY A 316 -5.63 20.49 5.35
N GLN A 317 -6.08 19.69 6.32
CA GLN A 317 -6.66 20.21 7.57
C GLN A 317 -5.61 20.97 8.40
N PRO A 318 -6.05 21.95 9.24
CA PRO A 318 -5.16 22.62 10.18
C PRO A 318 -4.37 21.63 11.02
N TRP A 319 -3.09 21.93 11.23
CA TRP A 319 -2.21 21.05 12.00
C TRP A 319 -2.64 20.97 13.47
N ALA A 320 -2.67 19.75 13.99
CA ALA A 320 -2.80 19.46 15.41
C ALA A 320 -2.17 18.10 15.72
N ILE A 321 -1.46 18.01 16.82
CA ILE A 321 -1.00 16.73 17.37
C ILE A 321 -2.19 16.11 18.10
N GLY A 322 -2.77 15.04 17.53
CA GLY A 322 -3.85 14.28 18.16
C GLY A 322 -3.35 13.19 19.10
N GLU A 323 -4.25 12.27 19.44
CA GLU A 323 -3.93 11.10 20.27
C GLU A 323 -2.92 10.18 19.57
N GLU A 324 -2.98 10.10 18.25
CA GLU A 324 -2.16 9.23 17.41
C GLU A 324 -1.19 10.05 16.52
N PRO A 325 -0.03 10.47 17.08
CA PRO A 325 0.94 11.32 16.35
C PRO A 325 1.36 10.73 15.01
N GLN A 326 1.64 9.43 14.95
CA GLN A 326 2.01 8.72 13.73
C GLN A 326 1.01 8.98 12.58
N VAL A 327 -0.29 8.85 12.86
CA VAL A 327 -1.36 9.05 11.86
C VAL A 327 -1.50 10.54 11.53
N CYS A 328 -1.42 11.41 12.54
CA CYS A 328 -1.49 12.86 12.34
C CYS A 328 -0.39 13.34 11.39
N GLY A 329 0.83 12.89 11.56
CA GLY A 329 1.97 13.26 10.71
C GLY A 329 1.86 12.74 9.29
N ALA A 330 1.52 11.46 9.12
CA ALA A 330 1.43 10.83 7.81
C ALA A 330 0.34 11.44 6.91
N PHE A 331 -0.70 12.04 7.50
CA PHE A 331 -1.82 12.65 6.77
C PHE A 331 -1.88 14.18 6.90
N SER A 332 -0.70 14.87 6.89
CA SER A 332 -0.63 16.34 6.98
C SER A 332 0.37 16.93 6.00
N ILE A 333 -0.12 17.77 5.07
CA ILE A 333 0.74 18.58 4.19
C ILE A 333 1.61 19.54 5.02
N VAL A 334 1.04 20.18 6.04
CA VAL A 334 1.75 21.15 6.88
C VAL A 334 2.95 20.50 7.56
N TYR A 335 2.73 19.35 8.21
CA TYR A 335 3.79 18.64 8.91
C TYR A 335 4.86 18.09 7.98
N THR A 336 4.46 17.43 6.89
CA THR A 336 5.41 16.82 5.96
C THR A 336 6.25 17.87 5.22
N ALA A 337 5.69 19.04 4.91
CA ALA A 337 6.46 20.16 4.35
C ALA A 337 7.47 20.72 5.37
N ALA A 338 7.08 20.85 6.64
CA ALA A 338 8.01 21.26 7.70
C ALA A 338 9.17 20.27 7.86
N LEU A 339 8.90 18.95 7.85
CA LEU A 339 9.95 17.92 7.87
C LEU A 339 10.90 18.04 6.67
N ALA A 340 10.36 18.28 5.47
CA ALA A 340 11.16 18.46 4.26
C ALA A 340 12.11 19.64 4.36
N VAL A 341 11.70 20.75 5.00
CA VAL A 341 12.55 21.91 5.24
C VAL A 341 13.60 21.62 6.33
N VAL A 342 13.18 21.05 7.48
CA VAL A 342 14.06 20.89 8.65
C VAL A 342 15.03 19.72 8.48
N TYR A 343 14.54 18.56 8.04
CA TYR A 343 15.33 17.32 7.96
C TYR A 343 15.74 16.93 6.54
N LYS A 344 15.25 17.64 5.53
CA LYS A 344 15.48 17.33 4.10
C LYS A 344 15.05 15.88 3.75
N CYS A 345 14.06 15.36 4.47
CA CYS A 345 13.43 14.06 4.22
C CYS A 345 12.13 13.90 5.02
N VAL A 346 11.30 12.91 4.63
CA VAL A 346 10.07 12.53 5.34
C VAL A 346 10.08 11.02 5.53
N ARG A 347 10.37 10.55 6.75
CA ARG A 347 10.66 9.14 7.06
C ARG A 347 9.96 8.66 8.32
N PRO A 348 9.85 7.33 8.55
CA PRO A 348 9.17 6.76 9.73
C PRO A 348 9.70 7.28 11.06
N GLU A 349 11.02 7.51 11.18
CA GLU A 349 11.67 7.99 12.40
C GLU A 349 11.19 9.35 12.89
N TYR A 350 10.57 10.14 12.00
CA TYR A 350 10.03 11.47 12.35
C TYR A 350 8.52 11.45 12.63
N MET A 351 7.84 10.31 12.47
CA MET A 351 6.40 10.19 12.69
C MET A 351 6.07 9.88 14.15
N ASN A 352 6.55 10.73 15.06
CA ASN A 352 6.38 10.57 16.50
C ASN A 352 6.19 11.93 17.20
N ARG A 353 5.71 11.88 18.44
CA ARG A 353 5.42 13.08 19.25
C ARG A 353 6.68 13.92 19.54
N GLU A 354 7.81 13.30 19.81
CA GLU A 354 9.06 14.00 20.13
C GLU A 354 9.49 14.92 18.96
N THR A 355 9.44 14.41 17.73
CA THR A 355 9.75 15.22 16.55
C THR A 355 8.71 16.33 16.33
N MET A 356 7.42 16.04 16.55
CA MET A 356 6.35 17.02 16.38
C MET A 356 6.40 18.16 17.38
N GLU A 357 6.94 17.91 18.57
CA GLU A 357 7.12 18.90 19.64
C GLU A 357 8.52 19.56 19.62
N ASN A 358 9.39 19.19 18.65
CA ASN A 358 10.69 19.84 18.47
C ASN A 358 10.51 21.32 18.09
N ASP A 359 11.18 22.21 18.80
CA ASP A 359 11.04 23.67 18.67
C ASP A 359 11.22 24.17 17.22
N VAL A 360 12.20 23.62 16.48
CA VAL A 360 12.45 24.02 15.09
C VAL A 360 11.33 23.58 14.19
N VAL A 361 10.82 22.35 14.38
CA VAL A 361 9.69 21.81 13.62
C VAL A 361 8.42 22.60 13.89
N VAL A 362 8.11 22.91 15.16
CA VAL A 362 6.94 23.71 15.54
C VAL A 362 6.98 25.09 14.89
N ARG A 363 8.13 25.82 15.03
CA ARG A 363 8.28 27.13 14.38
C ARG A 363 8.18 27.08 12.86
N THR A 364 8.59 25.98 12.25
CA THR A 364 8.49 25.80 10.79
C THR A 364 7.04 25.51 10.38
N ILE A 365 6.33 24.68 11.13
CA ILE A 365 4.89 24.39 10.95
C ILE A 365 4.08 25.70 10.94
N ASP A 366 4.34 26.61 11.88
CA ASP A 366 3.61 27.88 12.03
C ASP A 366 3.78 28.81 10.79
N LYS A 367 4.78 28.55 9.95
CA LYS A 367 5.06 29.31 8.71
C LYS A 367 4.38 28.71 7.48
N VAL A 368 3.77 27.52 7.57
CA VAL A 368 3.17 26.82 6.41
C VAL A 368 1.74 27.27 6.18
N GLU A 369 1.47 27.73 4.97
CA GLU A 369 0.14 28.14 4.49
C GLU A 369 -0.26 27.31 3.27
N ILE A 370 -1.46 26.67 3.32
CA ILE A 370 -2.03 25.93 2.20
C ILE A 370 -3.01 26.83 1.45
N THR A 371 -2.85 26.95 0.13
CA THR A 371 -3.73 27.76 -0.72
C THR A 371 -4.42 26.90 -1.79
N PRO A 372 -5.75 27.03 -2.00
CA PRO A 372 -6.48 26.30 -3.04
C PRO A 372 -6.33 26.99 -4.40
N SER A 373 -5.08 27.05 -4.91
CA SER A 373 -4.72 27.87 -6.08
C SER A 373 -4.58 27.09 -7.39
N LEU A 374 -4.66 25.72 -7.34
CA LEU A 374 -4.53 24.90 -8.54
C LEU A 374 -5.90 24.45 -9.10
N PRO A 375 -5.99 24.23 -10.43
CA PRO A 375 -7.19 23.66 -11.04
C PRO A 375 -7.55 22.29 -10.45
N PRO A 376 -8.84 21.93 -10.36
CA PRO A 376 -9.28 20.63 -9.81
C PRO A 376 -8.69 19.41 -10.51
N THR A 377 -8.26 19.53 -11.76
CA THR A 377 -7.66 18.44 -12.55
C THR A 377 -6.21 18.13 -12.19
N GLU A 378 -5.55 19.02 -11.43
CA GLU A 378 -4.14 18.92 -11.08
C GLU A 378 -3.94 18.31 -9.67
N TYR A 379 -4.65 17.23 -9.36
CA TYR A 379 -4.67 16.64 -8.02
C TYR A 379 -3.34 16.00 -7.57
N GLN A 380 -2.42 15.71 -8.50
CA GLN A 380 -1.07 15.21 -8.22
C GLN A 380 0.00 16.33 -8.30
N THR A 381 -0.42 17.59 -8.33
CA THR A 381 0.46 18.74 -8.49
C THR A 381 0.50 19.58 -7.21
N ALA A 382 1.66 20.17 -6.92
CA ALA A 382 1.78 21.25 -5.94
C ALA A 382 2.75 22.33 -6.42
N ASN A 383 2.43 23.59 -6.09
CA ASN A 383 3.35 24.71 -6.18
C ASN A 383 3.83 25.09 -4.78
N VAL A 384 5.14 25.20 -4.57
CA VAL A 384 5.69 25.61 -3.28
C VAL A 384 6.52 26.89 -3.48
N ARG A 385 6.31 27.86 -2.58
CA ARG A 385 7.15 29.06 -2.47
C ARG A 385 7.65 29.18 -1.05
N ILE A 386 8.94 29.36 -0.87
CA ILE A 386 9.59 29.65 0.41
C ILE A 386 10.06 31.10 0.36
N LEU A 387 9.50 31.93 1.24
CA LEU A 387 9.86 33.33 1.40
C LEU A 387 10.82 33.43 2.59
N MET A 388 11.97 34.03 2.37
CA MET A 388 12.98 34.27 3.41
C MET A 388 12.79 35.63 4.07
N LYS A 389 13.26 35.80 5.30
CA LYS A 389 13.18 37.09 6.04
C LYS A 389 13.88 38.25 5.38
N ASP A 390 14.91 37.99 4.55
CA ASP A 390 15.63 39.00 3.78
C ASP A 390 14.90 39.45 2.50
N GLY A 391 13.72 38.87 2.21
CA GLY A 391 12.90 39.12 1.04
C GLY A 391 13.20 38.21 -0.16
N THR A 392 14.17 37.31 -0.06
CA THR A 392 14.42 36.31 -1.11
C THR A 392 13.25 35.32 -1.21
N GLU A 393 12.87 34.96 -2.44
CA GLU A 393 11.82 33.96 -2.69
C GLU A 393 12.37 32.82 -3.55
N TYR A 394 12.17 31.60 -3.11
CA TYR A 394 12.44 30.38 -3.86
C TYR A 394 11.13 29.70 -4.21
N SER A 395 11.02 29.13 -5.41
CA SER A 395 9.79 28.44 -5.83
C SER A 395 10.09 27.18 -6.63
N ALA A 396 9.23 26.18 -6.48
CA ALA A 396 9.26 24.96 -7.27
C ALA A 396 7.84 24.45 -7.52
N ARG A 397 7.70 23.69 -8.62
CA ARG A 397 6.45 22.99 -8.98
C ARG A 397 6.73 21.52 -9.19
N CYS A 398 5.98 20.68 -8.51
CA CYS A 398 5.94 19.25 -8.77
C CYS A 398 4.64 18.92 -9.54
N GLU A 399 4.73 18.36 -10.72
CA GLU A 399 3.57 17.94 -11.54
C GLU A 399 3.25 16.48 -11.34
N THR A 400 4.26 15.63 -11.19
CA THR A 400 4.13 14.21 -10.88
C THR A 400 5.16 13.84 -9.83
N PRO A 401 4.72 13.51 -8.62
CA PRO A 401 5.65 13.21 -7.53
C PRO A 401 6.40 11.90 -7.77
N LYS A 402 7.61 11.82 -7.22
CA LYS A 402 8.54 10.69 -7.31
C LYS A 402 7.86 9.36 -6.92
N GLY A 403 8.28 8.30 -7.58
CA GLY A 403 7.84 6.93 -7.31
C GLY A 403 6.91 6.33 -8.37
N ASP A 404 6.34 7.15 -9.27
CA ASP A 404 5.53 6.67 -10.40
C ASP A 404 6.44 5.99 -11.44
N ILE A 405 6.20 4.70 -11.71
CA ILE A 405 7.09 3.89 -12.56
C ILE A 405 7.12 4.35 -14.03
N TYR A 406 6.14 5.12 -14.48
CA TYR A 406 6.04 5.61 -15.84
C TYR A 406 6.54 7.04 -16.03
N HIS A 407 6.36 7.90 -15.02
CA HIS A 407 6.60 9.34 -15.17
C HIS A 407 7.75 9.86 -14.32
N SER A 408 7.95 9.30 -13.12
CA SER A 408 9.01 9.74 -12.18
C SER A 408 9.46 8.56 -11.31
N PRO A 409 10.06 7.49 -11.91
CA PRO A 409 10.37 6.27 -11.18
C PRO A 409 11.48 6.46 -10.14
N LEU A 410 11.44 5.66 -9.10
CA LEU A 410 12.64 5.38 -8.33
C LEU A 410 13.59 4.55 -9.21
N ASN A 411 14.85 4.95 -9.28
CA ASN A 411 15.85 4.07 -9.85
C ASN A 411 16.21 2.95 -8.85
N ARG A 412 17.02 1.98 -9.28
CA ARG A 412 17.36 0.83 -8.43
C ARG A 412 18.06 1.22 -7.14
N ASP A 413 18.95 2.20 -7.19
CA ASP A 413 19.71 2.64 -6.01
C ASP A 413 18.78 3.34 -5.00
N GLU A 414 17.83 4.14 -5.45
CA GLU A 414 16.83 4.80 -4.60
C GLU A 414 15.88 3.78 -3.95
N LEU A 415 15.47 2.73 -4.68
CA LEU A 415 14.66 1.65 -4.11
C LEU A 415 15.45 0.89 -3.05
N LEU A 416 16.71 0.54 -3.32
CA LEU A 416 17.59 -0.10 -2.36
C LEU A 416 17.89 0.79 -1.16
N GLU A 417 18.10 2.09 -1.36
CA GLU A 417 18.27 3.05 -0.27
C GLU A 417 17.05 3.05 0.66
N LYS A 418 15.83 3.12 0.10
CA LYS A 418 14.59 3.03 0.89
C LYS A 418 14.56 1.72 1.69
N PHE A 419 14.82 0.59 1.03
CA PHE A 419 14.82 -0.73 1.67
C PHE A 419 15.81 -0.79 2.83
N TYR A 420 17.07 -0.42 2.62
CA TYR A 420 18.10 -0.48 3.66
C TYR A 420 17.82 0.46 4.84
N LYS A 421 17.31 1.67 4.57
CA LYS A 421 16.93 2.60 5.63
C LYS A 421 15.77 2.09 6.48
N ASN A 422 14.81 1.39 5.86
CA ASN A 422 13.73 0.74 6.58
C ASN A 422 14.23 -0.41 7.47
N MET A 423 15.19 -1.20 6.96
CA MET A 423 15.84 -2.25 7.74
C MET A 423 16.61 -1.68 8.94
N GLU A 424 17.39 -0.61 8.72
CA GLU A 424 18.10 0.10 9.78
C GLU A 424 17.14 0.65 10.84
N PHE A 425 16.06 1.31 10.43
CA PHE A 425 15.03 1.84 11.33
C PHE A 425 14.36 0.75 12.15
N SER A 426 14.14 -0.43 11.58
CA SER A 426 13.55 -1.57 12.30
C SER A 426 14.42 -2.06 13.46
N GLY A 427 15.75 -1.98 13.32
CA GLY A 427 16.73 -2.53 14.24
C GLY A 427 16.71 -4.06 14.37
N LYS A 428 16.06 -4.77 13.41
CA LYS A 428 15.84 -6.22 13.50
C LYS A 428 16.92 -7.05 12.82
N LEU A 429 17.46 -6.57 11.70
CA LEU A 429 18.44 -7.28 10.89
C LEU A 429 19.64 -6.40 10.58
N GLY A 430 20.80 -7.03 10.41
CA GLY A 430 22.04 -6.38 9.99
C GLY A 430 22.10 -6.14 8.48
N ARG A 431 23.10 -5.40 8.03
CA ARG A 431 23.31 -5.11 6.62
C ARG A 431 23.51 -6.38 5.79
N ALA A 432 24.24 -7.36 6.30
CA ALA A 432 24.50 -8.61 5.58
C ALA A 432 23.22 -9.41 5.34
N ASP A 433 22.32 -9.47 6.34
CA ASP A 433 21.02 -10.15 6.19
C ASP A 433 20.16 -9.42 5.16
N ALA A 434 20.18 -8.08 5.19
CA ALA A 434 19.45 -7.26 4.22
C ALA A 434 19.98 -7.45 2.79
N ASP A 435 21.30 -7.59 2.60
CA ASP A 435 21.90 -7.89 1.31
C ASP A 435 21.49 -9.28 0.79
N GLU A 436 21.38 -10.28 1.68
CA GLU A 436 20.91 -11.63 1.32
C GLU A 436 19.44 -11.64 0.90
N ILE A 437 18.59 -10.84 1.57
CA ILE A 437 17.19 -10.64 1.16
C ILE A 437 17.13 -10.06 -0.25
N VAL A 438 17.89 -9.00 -0.55
CA VAL A 438 17.94 -8.41 -1.89
C VAL A 438 18.33 -9.43 -2.95
N GLN A 439 19.41 -10.20 -2.71
CA GLN A 439 19.89 -11.24 -3.64
C GLN A 439 18.86 -12.35 -3.83
N THR A 440 18.12 -12.72 -2.78
CA THR A 440 17.11 -13.77 -2.84
C THR A 440 15.88 -13.30 -3.61
N VAL A 441 15.45 -12.06 -3.43
CA VAL A 441 14.35 -11.48 -4.22
C VAL A 441 14.72 -11.35 -5.71
N GLU A 442 15.99 -11.05 -6.05
CA GLU A 442 16.44 -11.00 -7.46
C GLU A 442 16.30 -12.34 -8.21
N ARG A 443 16.29 -13.45 -7.51
CA ARG A 443 16.11 -14.81 -8.06
C ARG A 443 14.83 -15.48 -7.56
N LEU A 444 13.80 -14.69 -7.24
CA LEU A 444 12.57 -15.16 -6.61
C LEU A 444 11.89 -16.30 -7.39
N GLU A 445 11.88 -16.24 -8.73
CA GLU A 445 11.34 -17.29 -9.62
C GLU A 445 12.10 -18.62 -9.55
N ASP A 446 13.34 -18.62 -9.08
CA ASP A 446 14.20 -19.81 -8.99
C ASP A 446 14.06 -20.54 -7.64
N LEU A 447 13.37 -19.93 -6.66
CA LEU A 447 13.21 -20.53 -5.34
C LEU A 447 12.36 -21.80 -5.42
N LYS A 448 12.85 -22.87 -4.81
CA LYS A 448 12.11 -24.12 -4.70
C LYS A 448 10.94 -24.02 -3.72
N THR A 449 11.09 -23.17 -2.71
CA THR A 449 10.06 -22.81 -1.76
C THR A 449 10.26 -21.36 -1.31
N VAL A 450 9.17 -20.63 -1.14
CA VAL A 450 9.18 -19.25 -0.63
C VAL A 450 9.78 -19.15 0.78
N ALA A 451 9.76 -20.25 1.53
CA ALA A 451 10.42 -20.32 2.85
C ALA A 451 11.94 -20.03 2.79
N GLU A 452 12.61 -20.23 1.64
CA GLU A 452 14.03 -19.82 1.46
C GLU A 452 14.21 -18.30 1.66
N LEU A 453 13.19 -17.50 1.30
CA LEU A 453 13.19 -16.06 1.49
C LEU A 453 12.67 -15.67 2.88
N THR A 454 11.52 -16.22 3.32
CA THR A 454 10.91 -15.82 4.59
C THR A 454 11.75 -16.18 5.81
N ASN A 455 12.54 -17.25 5.75
CA ASN A 455 13.46 -17.60 6.83
C ASN A 455 14.58 -16.57 7.08
N LEU A 456 14.83 -15.63 6.15
CA LEU A 456 15.82 -14.57 6.34
C LEU A 456 15.32 -13.46 7.26
N PHE A 457 13.99 -13.37 7.48
CA PHE A 457 13.36 -12.32 8.28
C PHE A 457 12.18 -12.84 9.12
N ALA A 458 12.09 -14.16 9.33
CA ALA A 458 11.09 -14.78 10.18
C ALA A 458 11.29 -14.42 11.67
#